data_a54bef481116b7138e5ae7f36fe1b6f9
#
_entry.id   a54bef481116b7138e5ae7f36fe1b6f9
#
_cell.length_a   1.000
_cell.length_b   1.000
_cell.length_c   1.000
_cell.angle_alpha   90.00
_cell.angle_beta   90.00
_cell.angle_gamma   90.00
#
_symmetry.space_group_name_H-M   'P 1'
#
loop_
_entity.id
_entity.type
_entity.pdbx_description
1 polymer ?
#
loop_
_entity_poly.entity_id
_entity_poly.type
_entity_poly.pdbx_seq_one_letter_code
_entity_poly.pdbx_strand_id
1 'polypeptide(L)'
;MSGKKERVVIVDDHPLFRERLCELINHELDMEVCGEAEDAQQAIEIIRNTSPDLAIVDITLKGSSGLELIKSIRELTTAVPVLVLSMHDESLYAERALRSGAAGYVTKHESAEKVLLAIRRVLAGEVYLSGTLTSAFLKILVPG
;
A
#
# COMPACT_ATOMS: atom_id res chain seq x y z
N MET A 1 20.29 -7.74 -18.51
CA MET A 1 19.09 -6.90 -18.46
C MET A 1 17.92 -7.66 -17.88
N SER A 2 17.35 -7.14 -16.84
CA SER A 2 16.20 -7.78 -16.22
C SER A 2 14.92 -7.37 -16.94
N GLY A 3 14.23 -8.31 -17.57
CA GLY A 3 12.89 -8.07 -18.09
C GLY A 3 11.80 -8.32 -17.06
N LYS A 4 12.20 -8.59 -15.82
CA LYS A 4 11.25 -8.95 -14.77
C LYS A 4 10.58 -7.71 -14.18
N LYS A 5 9.26 -7.71 -14.21
CA LYS A 5 8.48 -6.64 -13.60
C LYS A 5 8.24 -6.91 -12.14
N GLU A 6 8.19 -5.83 -11.36
CA GLU A 6 7.74 -5.92 -9.97
C GLU A 6 6.24 -6.22 -9.95
N ARG A 7 5.82 -7.13 -9.11
CA ARG A 7 4.44 -7.64 -9.09
C ARG A 7 3.68 -7.07 -7.91
N VAL A 8 2.52 -6.49 -8.18
CA VAL A 8 1.76 -5.73 -7.19
C VAL A 8 0.37 -6.32 -7.02
N VAL A 9 -0.06 -6.51 -5.78
CA VAL A 9 -1.44 -6.86 -5.43
C VAL A 9 -2.14 -5.61 -4.91
N ILE A 10 -3.36 -5.37 -5.37
CA ILE A 10 -4.17 -4.23 -4.93
C ILE A 10 -5.37 -4.74 -4.15
N VAL A 11 -5.54 -4.20 -2.94
CA VAL A 11 -6.66 -4.53 -2.06
C VAL A 11 -7.47 -3.28 -1.80
N ASP A 12 -8.63 -3.16 -2.43
CA ASP A 12 -9.49 -1.98 -2.33
C ASP A 12 -10.91 -2.38 -2.70
N ASP A 13 -11.88 -1.98 -1.92
CA ASP A 13 -13.28 -2.30 -2.18
C ASP A 13 -14.00 -1.25 -3.03
N HIS A 14 -13.28 -0.25 -3.54
CA HIS A 14 -13.82 0.76 -4.45
C HIS A 14 -13.49 0.38 -5.89
N PRO A 15 -14.42 -0.19 -6.66
CA PRO A 15 -14.11 -0.75 -7.98
C PRO A 15 -13.47 0.25 -8.95
N LEU A 16 -13.97 1.49 -9.00
CA LEU A 16 -13.46 2.48 -9.93
C LEU A 16 -12.03 2.91 -9.58
N PHE A 17 -11.75 3.08 -8.30
CA PHE A 17 -10.40 3.43 -7.87
C PHE A 17 -9.43 2.28 -8.15
N ARG A 18 -9.84 1.05 -7.83
CA ARG A 18 -9.02 -0.14 -8.07
C ARG A 18 -8.70 -0.28 -9.55
N GLU A 19 -9.69 -0.09 -10.42
CA GLU A 19 -9.51 -0.15 -11.87
C GLU A 19 -8.50 0.89 -12.36
N ARG A 20 -8.63 2.14 -11.89
CA ARG A 20 -7.70 3.21 -12.26
C ARG A 20 -6.28 2.92 -11.82
N LEU A 21 -6.13 2.40 -10.60
CA LEU A 21 -4.82 2.08 -10.07
C LEU A 21 -4.19 0.93 -10.85
N CYS A 22 -4.98 -0.07 -11.22
CA CYS A 22 -4.51 -1.17 -12.08
C CYS A 22 -4.00 -0.64 -13.41
N GLU A 23 -4.76 0.24 -14.05
CA GLU A 23 -4.35 0.83 -15.33
C GLU A 23 -3.06 1.63 -15.18
N LEU A 24 -2.97 2.42 -14.11
CA LEU A 24 -1.79 3.23 -13.84
C LEU A 24 -0.54 2.37 -13.71
N ILE A 25 -0.62 1.32 -12.91
CA ILE A 25 0.51 0.44 -12.67
C ILE A 25 0.86 -0.37 -13.92
N ASN A 26 -0.13 -0.95 -14.57
CA ASN A 26 0.10 -1.78 -15.76
C ASN A 26 0.63 -0.99 -16.96
N HIS A 27 0.47 0.32 -16.95
CA HIS A 27 1.04 1.18 -17.99
C HIS A 27 2.55 1.35 -17.84
N GLU A 28 3.10 1.11 -16.65
CA GLU A 28 4.53 1.22 -16.41
C GLU A 28 5.27 -0.03 -16.91
N LEU A 29 6.50 0.18 -17.40
CA LEU A 29 7.29 -0.92 -17.97
C LEU A 29 7.92 -1.80 -16.90
N ASP A 30 8.08 -1.28 -15.70
CA ASP A 30 8.81 -1.95 -14.62
C ASP A 30 7.93 -2.60 -13.56
N MET A 31 6.61 -2.56 -13.73
CA MET A 31 5.71 -3.17 -12.77
C MET A 31 4.42 -3.66 -13.41
N GLU A 32 3.73 -4.55 -12.71
CA GLU A 32 2.44 -5.10 -13.17
C GLU A 32 1.57 -5.48 -11.98
N VAL A 33 0.26 -5.45 -12.19
CA VAL A 33 -0.68 -5.93 -11.18
C VAL A 33 -0.84 -7.43 -11.36
N CYS A 34 -0.57 -8.20 -10.31
CA CYS A 34 -0.68 -9.66 -10.36
C CYS A 34 -1.92 -10.19 -9.65
N GLY A 35 -2.68 -9.34 -9.00
CA GLY A 35 -3.92 -9.74 -8.35
C GLY A 35 -4.66 -8.57 -7.74
N GLU A 36 -5.96 -8.74 -7.57
CA GLU A 36 -6.85 -7.75 -6.98
C GLU A 36 -7.73 -8.43 -5.94
N ALA A 37 -8.04 -7.71 -4.88
CA ALA A 37 -8.93 -8.19 -3.84
C ALA A 37 -9.79 -7.03 -3.34
N GLU A 38 -11.00 -7.34 -2.89
CA GLU A 38 -11.90 -6.34 -2.33
C GLU A 38 -12.12 -6.50 -0.83
N ASP A 39 -11.59 -7.57 -0.24
CA ASP A 39 -11.66 -7.79 1.20
C ASP A 39 -10.41 -8.51 1.71
N ALA A 40 -10.31 -8.62 3.03
CA ALA A 40 -9.14 -9.18 3.67
C ALA A 40 -8.92 -10.67 3.35
N GLN A 41 -9.99 -11.44 3.27
CA GLN A 41 -9.89 -12.88 3.00
C GLN A 41 -9.33 -13.12 1.60
N GLN A 42 -9.88 -12.43 0.60
CA GLN A 42 -9.39 -12.51 -0.77
C GLN A 42 -7.93 -12.06 -0.86
N ALA A 43 -7.58 -10.99 -0.12
CA ALA A 43 -6.23 -10.47 -0.12
C ALA A 43 -5.21 -11.51 0.35
N ILE A 44 -5.49 -12.18 1.45
CA ILE A 44 -4.58 -13.19 2.00
C ILE A 44 -4.42 -14.34 1.02
N GLU A 45 -5.52 -14.82 0.42
CA GLU A 45 -5.45 -15.89 -0.56
C GLU A 45 -4.61 -15.51 -1.78
N ILE A 46 -4.82 -14.31 -2.31
CA ILE A 46 -4.09 -13.83 -3.49
C ILE A 46 -2.62 -13.64 -3.18
N ILE A 47 -2.28 -13.05 -2.02
CA ILE A 47 -0.89 -12.86 -1.62
C ILE A 47 -0.20 -14.21 -1.46
N ARG A 48 -0.86 -15.16 -0.85
CA ARG A 48 -0.30 -16.51 -0.67
C ARG A 48 -0.06 -17.19 -2.01
N ASN A 49 -0.98 -17.05 -2.95
CA ASN A 49 -0.91 -17.72 -4.25
C ASN A 49 0.02 -17.05 -5.25
N THR A 50 0.23 -15.74 -5.14
CA THR A 50 1.01 -14.99 -6.14
C THR A 50 2.40 -14.59 -5.65
N SER A 51 2.63 -14.56 -4.35
CA SER A 51 3.90 -14.09 -3.77
C SER A 51 4.35 -12.76 -4.39
N PRO A 52 3.56 -11.69 -4.22
CA PRO A 52 3.86 -10.41 -4.88
C PRO A 52 5.06 -9.72 -4.24
N ASP A 53 5.55 -8.68 -4.92
CA ASP A 53 6.63 -7.84 -4.41
C ASP A 53 6.11 -6.70 -3.55
N LEU A 54 4.83 -6.35 -3.69
CA LEU A 54 4.20 -5.27 -2.95
C LEU A 54 2.69 -5.52 -2.83
N ALA A 55 2.11 -5.18 -1.68
CA ALA A 55 0.67 -5.13 -1.51
C ALA A 55 0.25 -3.69 -1.25
N ILE A 56 -0.70 -3.19 -2.02
CA ILE A 56 -1.30 -1.87 -1.80
C ILE A 56 -2.66 -2.11 -1.15
N VAL A 57 -2.88 -1.52 0.02
CA VAL A 57 -4.06 -1.81 0.84
C VAL A 57 -4.80 -0.52 1.20
N ASP A 58 -6.11 -0.51 0.97
CA ASP A 58 -6.97 0.54 1.49
C ASP A 58 -7.17 0.30 2.99
N ILE A 59 -7.01 1.35 3.79
CA ILE A 59 -7.15 1.25 5.24
C ILE A 59 -8.59 0.97 5.67
N THR A 60 -9.58 1.38 4.86
CA THR A 60 -11.00 1.14 5.15
C THR A 60 -11.57 0.13 4.17
N LEU A 61 -11.52 -1.13 4.54
CA LEU A 61 -12.08 -2.21 3.73
C LEU A 61 -13.48 -2.57 4.19
N LYS A 62 -14.30 -2.97 3.25
CA LYS A 62 -15.66 -3.43 3.54
C LYS A 62 -15.61 -4.68 4.42
N GLY A 63 -16.28 -4.62 5.55
CA GLY A 63 -16.39 -5.76 6.45
C GLY A 63 -15.16 -6.09 7.27
N SER A 64 -14.08 -5.32 7.15
CA SER A 64 -12.87 -5.59 7.92
C SER A 64 -12.01 -4.33 8.00
N SER A 65 -11.03 -4.37 8.91
CA SER A 65 -10.08 -3.29 9.08
C SER A 65 -8.85 -3.52 8.22
N GLY A 66 -8.45 -2.50 7.46
CA GLY A 66 -7.19 -2.54 6.73
C GLY A 66 -5.99 -2.66 7.64
N LEU A 67 -6.08 -2.11 8.87
CA LEU A 67 -5.01 -2.23 9.86
C LEU A 67 -4.78 -3.68 10.28
N GLU A 68 -5.86 -4.42 10.49
CA GLU A 68 -5.75 -5.84 10.83
C GLU A 68 -5.21 -6.65 9.67
N LEU A 69 -5.59 -6.28 8.45
CA LEU A 69 -5.06 -6.94 7.26
C LEU A 69 -3.54 -6.74 7.16
N ILE A 70 -3.05 -5.54 7.44
CA ILE A 70 -1.61 -5.28 7.44
C ILE A 70 -0.90 -6.23 8.40
N LYS A 71 -1.43 -6.38 9.61
CA LYS A 71 -0.86 -7.30 10.60
C LYS A 71 -0.89 -8.74 10.10
N SER A 72 -1.99 -9.15 9.50
CA SER A 72 -2.13 -10.50 8.97
C SER A 72 -1.13 -10.78 7.84
N ILE A 73 -0.90 -9.81 6.96
CA ILE A 73 0.08 -9.93 5.90
C ILE A 73 1.48 -10.06 6.50
N ARG A 74 1.81 -9.26 7.51
CA ARG A 74 3.12 -9.31 8.16
C ARG A 74 3.36 -10.62 8.89
N GLU A 75 2.32 -11.22 9.45
CA GLU A 75 2.41 -12.55 10.06
C GLU A 75 2.58 -13.64 9.02
N LEU A 76 1.93 -13.49 7.86
CA LEU A 76 2.04 -14.45 6.78
C LEU A 76 3.42 -14.40 6.13
N THR A 77 3.94 -13.21 5.91
CA THR A 77 5.24 -13.02 5.27
C THR A 77 5.84 -11.66 5.59
N THR A 78 7.15 -11.63 5.83
CA THR A 78 7.88 -10.37 6.00
C THR A 78 8.46 -9.87 4.68
N ALA A 79 8.35 -10.69 3.61
CA ALA A 79 8.94 -10.36 2.31
C ALA A 79 8.09 -9.38 1.48
N VAL A 80 6.82 -9.20 1.83
CA VAL A 80 5.90 -8.35 1.07
C VAL A 80 5.64 -7.05 1.83
N PRO A 81 6.24 -5.92 1.40
CA PRO A 81 5.93 -4.64 2.01
C PRO A 81 4.50 -4.22 1.68
N VAL A 82 3.90 -3.43 2.57
CA VAL A 82 2.53 -2.95 2.41
C VAL A 82 2.54 -1.43 2.30
N LEU A 83 1.95 -0.92 1.23
CA LEU A 83 1.71 0.52 1.04
C LEU A 83 0.22 0.78 1.23
N VAL A 84 -0.12 1.68 2.15
CA VAL A 84 -1.52 2.04 2.39
C VAL A 84 -1.91 3.21 1.49
N LEU A 85 -3.04 3.06 0.80
CA LEU A 85 -3.70 4.17 0.09
C LEU A 85 -5.03 4.42 0.79
N SER A 86 -5.27 5.66 1.19
CA SER A 86 -6.45 5.99 2.00
C SER A 86 -7.04 7.34 1.62
N MET A 87 -8.34 7.48 1.82
CA MET A 87 -9.02 8.78 1.72
C MET A 87 -8.68 9.67 2.92
N HIS A 88 -8.16 9.10 4.00
CA HIS A 88 -7.87 9.83 5.23
C HIS A 88 -6.44 10.36 5.23
N ASP A 89 -6.28 11.65 5.52
CA ASP A 89 -4.99 12.30 5.59
C ASP A 89 -4.56 12.64 7.02
N GLU A 90 -5.30 12.17 8.03
CA GLU A 90 -4.94 12.40 9.42
C GLU A 90 -3.73 11.57 9.83
N SER A 91 -2.82 12.23 10.56
CA SER A 91 -1.60 11.57 11.03
C SER A 91 -1.87 10.36 11.92
N LEU A 92 -3.02 10.33 12.60
CA LEU A 92 -3.39 9.19 13.44
C LEU A 92 -3.54 7.91 12.64
N TYR A 93 -4.17 7.97 11.47
CA TYR A 93 -4.32 6.80 10.60
C TYR A 93 -2.98 6.33 10.07
N ALA A 94 -2.12 7.30 9.68
CA ALA A 94 -0.78 6.98 9.19
C ALA A 94 0.06 6.32 10.29
N GLU A 95 0.01 6.86 11.51
CA GLU A 95 0.72 6.29 12.65
C GLU A 95 0.27 4.86 12.91
N ARG A 96 -1.03 4.61 12.94
CA ARG A 96 -1.57 3.28 13.17
C ARG A 96 -1.15 2.30 12.07
N ALA A 97 -1.16 2.74 10.82
CA ALA A 97 -0.74 1.90 9.70
C ALA A 97 0.73 1.51 9.84
N LEU A 98 1.60 2.46 10.14
CA LEU A 98 3.03 2.18 10.31
C LEU A 98 3.28 1.28 11.52
N ARG A 99 2.57 1.49 12.61
CA ARG A 99 2.69 0.62 13.79
C ARG A 99 2.22 -0.80 13.51
N SER A 100 1.27 -0.95 12.58
CA SER A 100 0.78 -2.27 12.17
C SER A 100 1.75 -2.97 11.22
N GLY A 101 2.76 -2.27 10.73
CA GLY A 101 3.80 -2.83 9.87
C GLY A 101 3.80 -2.34 8.44
N ALA A 102 3.01 -1.32 8.11
CA ALA A 102 3.04 -0.75 6.75
C ALA A 102 4.36 -0.03 6.49
N ALA A 103 4.82 -0.09 5.25
CA ALA A 103 6.02 0.59 4.81
C ALA A 103 5.74 1.98 4.26
N GLY A 104 4.47 2.34 4.06
CA GLY A 104 4.13 3.66 3.58
C GLY A 104 2.64 3.96 3.69
N TYR A 105 2.34 5.24 3.61
CA TYR A 105 0.97 5.74 3.68
C TYR A 105 0.82 6.92 2.74
N VAL A 106 -0.08 6.80 1.78
CA VAL A 106 -0.35 7.84 0.78
C VAL A 106 -1.85 8.06 0.70
N THR A 107 -2.27 9.32 0.60
CA THR A 107 -3.70 9.61 0.44
C THR A 107 -4.12 9.39 -1.00
N LYS A 108 -5.37 9.01 -1.20
CA LYS A 108 -5.94 8.80 -2.53
C LYS A 108 -6.08 10.10 -3.33
N HIS A 109 -5.82 11.26 -2.70
CA HIS A 109 -5.87 12.57 -3.36
C HIS A 109 -4.56 12.93 -4.05
N GLU A 110 -3.49 12.17 -3.80
CA GLU A 110 -2.21 12.44 -4.42
C GLU A 110 -2.25 12.21 -5.92
N SER A 111 -1.37 12.90 -6.65
CA SER A 111 -1.26 12.73 -8.09
C SER A 111 -0.78 11.32 -8.45
N ALA A 112 -1.05 10.90 -9.69
CA ALA A 112 -0.57 9.61 -10.18
C ALA A 112 0.96 9.50 -10.06
N GLU A 113 1.68 10.60 -10.35
CA GLU A 113 3.14 10.62 -10.24
C GLU A 113 3.62 10.33 -8.82
N LYS A 114 2.95 10.91 -7.82
CA LYS A 114 3.33 10.69 -6.41
C LYS A 114 2.98 9.29 -5.95
N VAL A 115 1.87 8.73 -6.43
CA VAL A 115 1.51 7.35 -6.13
C VAL A 115 2.56 6.40 -6.68
N LEU A 116 2.97 6.59 -7.94
CA LEU A 116 4.01 5.76 -8.55
C LEU A 116 5.35 5.93 -7.84
N LEU A 117 5.68 7.15 -7.43
CA LEU A 117 6.90 7.39 -6.65
C LEU A 117 6.88 6.62 -5.32
N ALA A 118 5.74 6.66 -4.63
CA ALA A 118 5.58 5.93 -3.37
C ALA A 118 5.77 4.43 -3.57
N ILE A 119 5.18 3.88 -4.61
CA ILE A 119 5.31 2.47 -4.95
C ILE A 119 6.78 2.10 -5.15
N ARG A 120 7.50 2.88 -5.96
CA ARG A 120 8.90 2.60 -6.25
C ARG A 120 9.80 2.73 -5.03
N ARG A 121 9.52 3.70 -4.16
CA ARG A 121 10.27 3.88 -2.92
C ARG A 121 10.08 2.70 -1.97
N VAL A 122 8.85 2.27 -1.80
CA VAL A 122 8.54 1.13 -0.94
C VAL A 122 9.16 -0.15 -1.50
N LEU A 123 9.11 -0.34 -2.82
CA LEU A 123 9.75 -1.49 -3.46
C LEU A 123 11.28 -1.47 -3.27
N ALA A 124 11.86 -0.29 -3.13
CA ALA A 124 13.29 -0.14 -2.87
C ALA A 124 13.67 -0.33 -1.40
N GLY A 125 12.70 -0.63 -0.53
CA GLY A 125 12.94 -0.86 0.88
C GLY A 125 12.85 0.38 1.75
N GLU A 126 12.39 1.49 1.20
CA GLU A 126 12.25 2.75 1.93
C GLU A 126 10.84 2.88 2.52
N VAL A 127 10.70 3.75 3.53
CA VAL A 127 9.40 4.13 4.07
C VAL A 127 8.95 5.41 3.37
N TYR A 128 7.69 5.46 2.94
CA TYR A 128 7.17 6.64 2.25
C TYR A 128 5.91 7.18 2.94
N LEU A 129 5.86 8.49 3.12
CA LEU A 129 4.70 9.20 3.65
C LEU A 129 4.38 10.38 2.73
N SER A 130 3.09 10.66 2.53
CA SER A 130 2.66 11.89 1.85
C SER A 130 3.27 13.10 2.56
N GLY A 131 3.62 14.15 1.79
CA GLY A 131 4.34 15.30 2.32
C GLY A 131 3.75 15.94 3.57
N THR A 132 2.44 16.12 3.61
CA THR A 132 1.76 16.70 4.77
C THR A 132 1.85 15.81 6.00
N LEU A 133 1.85 14.50 5.80
CA LEU A 133 1.93 13.52 6.87
C LEU A 133 3.34 13.40 7.41
N THR A 134 4.35 13.62 6.59
CA THR A 134 5.76 13.58 7.01
C THR A 134 6.02 14.61 8.11
N SER A 135 5.55 15.83 7.91
CA SER A 135 5.74 16.89 8.92
C SER A 135 5.03 16.56 10.23
N ALA A 136 3.81 16.07 10.15
CA ALA A 136 3.05 15.67 11.35
C ALA A 136 3.74 14.54 12.09
N PHE A 137 4.28 13.57 11.35
CA PHE A 137 4.96 12.42 11.92
C PHE A 137 6.25 12.80 12.63
N LEU A 138 7.01 13.74 12.06
CA LEU A 138 8.24 14.23 12.68
C LEU A 138 7.95 14.89 14.02
N LYS A 139 6.83 15.61 14.15
CA LYS A 139 6.42 16.20 15.42
C LYS A 139 6.13 15.17 16.49
N ILE A 140 5.63 14.01 16.10
CA ILE A 140 5.35 12.91 17.03
C ILE A 140 6.65 12.24 17.48
N LEU A 141 7.59 12.05 16.56
CA LEU A 141 8.83 11.33 16.82
C LEU A 141 9.88 12.18 17.54
N VAL A 142 9.81 13.50 17.44
CA VAL A 142 10.76 14.41 18.07
C VAL A 142 10.10 15.04 19.30
N PRO A 143 10.42 14.56 20.51
CA PRO A 143 9.84 15.11 21.73
C PRO A 143 10.37 16.53 21.97
N GLY A 144 9.51 17.37 22.45
CA GLY A 144 9.88 18.74 22.77
C GLY A 144 9.20 19.76 21.94
#